data_b18f4e858766d0c4a92e0a26600145bd
#
_entry.id   b18f4e858766d0c4a92e0a26600145bd
#
_cell.length_a   1.000
_cell.length_b   1.000
_cell.length_c   1.000
_cell.angle_alpha   90.00
_cell.angle_beta   90.00
_cell.angle_gamma   90.00
#
_symmetry.space_group_name_H-M   'P 1'
#
loop_
_entity.id
_entity.type
_entity.pdbx_description
1 polymer ?
#
loop_
_entity_poly.entity_id
_entity_poly.type
_entity_poly.pdbx_seq_one_letter_code
_entity_poly.pdbx_strand_id
1 'polypeptide(L)'
;TNLKTSSRGGVLIGGVNGFYFLQEPKKQIQQNSKVYVRKIVSLNSPNTILYGESYDFTPQSIIIPATERSLRISFSGSNADITLFRTRLYPLEEAFTPWQQTYYRDFITLPAGGDFRLDIEMLSTHDGQIISRSVPINLLYLFYLSLGAKALYVLVVIALICFMIWRINIRIQ
;
A
#
# COMPACT_ATOMS: atom_id res chain seq x y z
N THR A 1 6.79 -7.92 49.67
CA THR A 1 5.96 -7.14 48.74
C THR A 1 4.51 -7.56 48.99
N ASN A 2 3.71 -6.68 49.61
CA ASN A 2 2.31 -6.95 49.86
C ASN A 2 1.49 -6.29 48.75
N LEU A 3 0.80 -7.09 47.96
CA LEU A 3 -0.17 -6.66 46.98
C LEU A 3 -1.56 -6.69 47.60
N LYS A 4 -2.27 -5.58 47.59
CA LYS A 4 -3.66 -5.49 48.05
C LYS A 4 -4.51 -4.86 46.96
N THR A 5 -5.52 -5.58 46.50
CA THR A 5 -6.48 -5.06 45.53
C THR A 5 -7.47 -4.11 46.24
N SER A 6 -7.66 -2.93 45.67
CA SER A 6 -8.61 -1.96 46.14
C SER A 6 -10.00 -2.19 45.52
N SER A 7 -11.06 -2.01 46.28
CA SER A 7 -12.46 -2.05 45.79
C SER A 7 -12.78 -0.98 44.72
N ARG A 8 -11.85 -0.09 44.41
CA ARG A 8 -11.96 0.96 43.38
C ARG A 8 -11.25 0.64 42.06
N GLY A 9 -10.88 -0.63 41.83
CA GLY A 9 -10.27 -1.04 40.55
C GLY A 9 -8.84 -0.56 40.36
N GLY A 10 -7.99 -0.71 41.39
CA GLY A 10 -6.57 -0.39 41.31
C GLY A 10 -5.73 -1.33 42.18
N VAL A 11 -4.45 -1.40 41.91
CA VAL A 11 -3.46 -2.21 42.64
C VAL A 11 -2.58 -1.28 43.47
N LEU A 12 -2.49 -1.54 44.77
CA LEU A 12 -1.59 -0.84 45.69
C LEU A 12 -0.29 -1.66 45.80
N ILE A 13 0.83 -1.07 45.46
CA ILE A 13 2.14 -1.69 45.55
C ILE A 13 2.91 -0.97 46.68
N GLY A 14 3.29 -1.70 47.70
CA GLY A 14 4.17 -1.21 48.77
C GLY A 14 5.61 -1.27 48.30
N GLY A 15 6.34 -0.14 48.39
CA GLY A 15 7.77 -0.02 48.14
C GLY A 15 8.54 0.50 49.35
N VAL A 16 9.84 0.53 49.32
CA VAL A 16 10.71 0.95 50.42
C VAL A 16 10.48 2.42 50.85
N ASN A 17 9.99 3.27 49.93
CA ASN A 17 9.77 4.70 50.18
C ASN A 17 8.27 5.08 50.16
N GLY A 18 7.33 4.12 50.31
CA GLY A 18 5.92 4.40 50.33
C GLY A 18 5.06 3.45 49.52
N PHE A 19 3.86 3.89 49.22
CA PHE A 19 2.89 3.11 48.46
C PHE A 19 2.68 3.75 47.08
N TYR A 20 2.64 2.93 46.06
CA TYR A 20 2.29 3.32 44.71
C TYR A 20 0.91 2.79 44.40
N PHE A 21 0.02 3.67 44.00
CA PHE A 21 -1.33 3.29 43.56
C PHE A 21 -1.37 3.23 42.04
N LEU A 22 -1.39 2.02 41.49
CA LEU A 22 -1.63 1.78 40.07
C LEU A 22 -3.15 1.65 39.87
N GLN A 23 -3.74 2.71 39.34
CA GLN A 23 -5.11 2.66 38.89
C GLN A 23 -5.13 1.99 37.52
N GLU A 24 -6.08 1.06 37.27
CA GLU A 24 -6.31 0.59 35.93
C GLU A 24 -6.49 1.79 35.00
N PRO A 25 -5.73 1.88 33.90
CA PRO A 25 -5.93 2.96 32.96
C PRO A 25 -7.41 2.91 32.57
N LYS A 26 -8.14 3.98 32.86
CA LYS A 26 -9.52 4.15 32.35
C LYS A 26 -9.45 3.80 30.88
N LYS A 27 -10.24 2.79 30.46
CA LYS A 27 -10.39 2.31 29.09
C LYS A 27 -10.22 3.51 28.15
N GLN A 28 -9.00 3.63 27.61
CA GLN A 28 -8.66 4.82 26.83
C GLN A 28 -9.68 4.88 25.71
N ILE A 29 -10.34 6.01 25.67
CA ILE A 29 -11.17 6.52 24.59
C ILE A 29 -10.68 5.95 23.28
N GLN A 30 -11.58 5.34 22.54
CA GLN A 30 -11.42 4.88 21.17
C GLN A 30 -10.47 5.79 20.40
N GLN A 31 -9.19 5.48 20.44
CA GLN A 31 -8.29 6.04 19.46
C GLN A 31 -8.79 5.48 18.13
N ASN A 32 -9.29 6.36 17.26
CA ASN A 32 -9.72 6.01 15.92
C ASN A 32 -8.58 5.21 15.29
N SER A 33 -8.68 3.90 15.38
CA SER A 33 -7.69 3.00 14.83
C SER A 33 -7.60 3.28 13.33
N LYS A 34 -6.39 3.45 12.83
CA LYS A 34 -6.15 3.78 11.42
C LYS A 34 -5.14 2.79 10.83
N VAL A 35 -5.29 2.55 9.55
CA VAL A 35 -4.32 1.78 8.75
C VAL A 35 -3.46 2.74 7.95
N TYR A 36 -2.16 2.51 7.94
CA TYR A 36 -1.19 3.33 7.21
C TYR A 36 -0.36 2.47 6.27
N VAL A 37 -0.12 2.99 5.06
CA VAL A 37 0.95 2.47 4.20
C VAL A 37 2.25 3.11 4.68
N ARG A 38 3.18 2.29 5.14
CA ARG A 38 4.45 2.75 5.75
C ARG A 38 5.53 2.96 4.71
N LYS A 39 5.67 2.00 3.81
CA LYS A 39 6.80 1.97 2.90
C LYS A 39 6.46 1.14 1.65
N ILE A 40 6.92 1.60 0.51
CA ILE A 40 6.92 0.83 -0.73
C ILE A 40 8.37 0.78 -1.23
N VAL A 41 8.87 -0.42 -1.43
CA VAL A 41 10.21 -0.66 -1.95
C VAL A 41 10.15 -1.49 -3.21
N SER A 42 11.10 -1.24 -4.12
CA SER A 42 11.33 -2.10 -5.26
C SER A 42 11.94 -3.43 -4.82
N LEU A 43 11.43 -4.53 -5.37
CA LEU A 43 12.05 -5.85 -5.22
C LEU A 43 13.13 -6.10 -6.29
N ASN A 44 13.09 -5.35 -7.41
CA ASN A 44 14.11 -5.41 -8.45
C ASN A 44 15.41 -4.68 -8.02
N SER A 45 15.23 -3.62 -7.24
CA SER A 45 16.33 -2.80 -6.71
C SER A 45 16.15 -2.67 -5.20
N PRO A 46 16.66 -3.61 -4.40
CA PRO A 46 16.27 -3.80 -2.99
C PRO A 46 16.54 -2.60 -2.05
N ASN A 47 17.26 -1.60 -2.48
CA ASN A 47 17.49 -0.37 -1.72
C ASN A 47 16.69 0.83 -2.22
N THR A 48 15.88 0.66 -3.28
CA THR A 48 15.11 1.76 -3.84
C THR A 48 13.77 1.88 -3.10
N ILE A 49 13.64 2.96 -2.33
CA ILE A 49 12.41 3.32 -1.65
C ILE A 49 11.59 4.18 -2.61
N LEU A 50 10.40 3.70 -2.97
CA LEU A 50 9.49 4.40 -3.87
C LEU A 50 8.51 5.30 -3.11
N TYR A 51 8.21 4.95 -1.86
CA TYR A 51 7.37 5.71 -0.95
C TYR A 51 7.73 5.40 0.50
N GLY A 52 7.65 6.38 1.42
CA GLY A 52 7.76 6.14 2.86
C GLY A 52 8.90 6.86 3.59
N GLU A 53 9.62 7.77 2.94
CA GLU A 53 10.62 8.64 3.60
C GLU A 53 10.00 9.89 4.22
N SER A 54 8.73 10.19 3.89
CA SER A 54 8.01 11.35 4.41
C SER A 54 7.22 11.00 5.67
N TYR A 55 7.04 11.98 6.55
CA TYR A 55 6.15 11.88 7.72
C TYR A 55 4.65 11.83 7.33
N ASP A 56 4.32 12.05 6.07
CA ASP A 56 2.94 11.91 5.60
C ASP A 56 2.61 10.44 5.33
N PHE A 57 1.95 9.83 6.29
CA PHE A 57 1.47 8.43 6.20
C PHE A 57 0.10 8.32 5.52
N THR A 58 -0.39 9.38 4.90
CA THR A 58 -1.71 9.42 4.25
C THR A 58 -1.63 9.91 2.81
N PRO A 59 -0.93 9.21 1.92
CA PRO A 59 -0.83 9.65 0.53
C PRO A 59 -2.22 9.69 -0.11
N GLN A 60 -2.48 10.75 -0.86
CA GLN A 60 -3.69 10.83 -1.70
C GLN A 60 -3.59 9.88 -2.89
N SER A 61 -2.40 9.74 -3.45
CA SER A 61 -2.08 8.76 -4.50
C SER A 61 -0.58 8.43 -4.46
N ILE A 62 -0.25 7.21 -4.89
CA ILE A 62 1.13 6.76 -4.99
C ILE A 62 1.45 6.57 -6.47
N ILE A 63 2.48 7.26 -6.95
CA ILE A 63 2.94 7.14 -8.34
C ILE A 63 4.16 6.22 -8.35
N ILE A 64 4.10 5.16 -9.17
CA ILE A 64 5.16 4.17 -9.29
C ILE A 64 5.74 4.26 -10.71
N PRO A 65 7.07 4.35 -10.86
CA PRO A 65 7.73 4.37 -12.16
C PRO A 65 7.44 3.09 -12.97
N ALA A 66 7.39 3.24 -14.28
CA ALA A 66 7.08 2.14 -15.20
C ALA A 66 8.10 0.97 -15.16
N THR A 67 9.33 1.25 -14.68
CA THR A 67 10.41 0.26 -14.55
C THR A 67 10.24 -0.63 -13.32
N GLU A 68 9.49 -0.17 -12.31
CA GLU A 68 9.35 -0.82 -11.02
C GLU A 68 8.04 -1.61 -10.97
N ARG A 69 8.11 -2.89 -11.36
CA ARG A 69 6.95 -3.77 -11.46
C ARG A 69 6.86 -4.83 -10.36
N SER A 70 7.90 -4.93 -9.58
CA SER A 70 7.97 -5.86 -8.44
C SER A 70 8.16 -5.05 -7.17
N LEU A 71 7.16 -5.09 -6.29
CA LEU A 71 7.06 -4.17 -5.16
C LEU A 71 6.77 -4.92 -3.87
N ARG A 72 7.35 -4.42 -2.78
CA ARG A 72 6.91 -4.74 -1.42
C ARG A 72 6.21 -3.54 -0.84
N ILE A 73 4.98 -3.71 -0.42
CA ILE A 73 4.18 -2.69 0.26
C ILE A 73 4.05 -3.09 1.72
N SER A 74 4.57 -2.24 2.61
CA SER A 74 4.49 -2.42 4.06
C SER A 74 3.42 -1.50 4.64
N PHE A 75 2.64 -2.03 5.57
CA PHE A 75 1.54 -1.31 6.21
C PHE A 75 1.54 -1.56 7.72
N SER A 76 0.85 -0.72 8.47
CA SER A 76 0.72 -0.88 9.92
C SER A 76 -0.62 -0.33 10.41
N GLY A 77 -1.04 -0.82 11.56
CA GLY A 77 -2.11 -0.21 12.34
C GLY A 77 -1.60 0.85 13.30
N SER A 78 -2.49 1.70 13.78
CA SER A 78 -2.19 2.68 14.85
C SER A 78 -2.12 2.06 16.24
N ASN A 79 -2.68 0.86 16.43
CA ASN A 79 -2.69 0.17 17.72
C ASN A 79 -1.54 -0.82 17.82
N ALA A 80 -0.98 -0.95 19.02
CA ALA A 80 0.09 -1.90 19.34
C ALA A 80 -0.38 -3.35 19.51
N ASP A 81 -1.69 -3.60 19.42
CA ASP A 81 -2.27 -4.93 19.59
C ASP A 81 -1.98 -5.84 18.39
N ILE A 82 -2.09 -7.15 18.64
CA ILE A 82 -1.98 -8.15 17.56
C ILE A 82 -3.09 -7.87 16.55
N THR A 83 -2.70 -7.51 15.35
CA THR A 83 -3.60 -7.16 14.26
C THR A 83 -3.45 -8.15 13.12
N LEU A 84 -4.57 -8.54 12.53
CA LEU A 84 -4.59 -9.29 11.29
C LEU A 84 -4.86 -8.34 10.14
N PHE A 85 -4.20 -8.56 9.03
CA PHE A 85 -4.38 -7.77 7.81
C PHE A 85 -4.86 -8.67 6.67
N ARG A 86 -5.66 -8.09 5.79
CA ARG A 86 -5.94 -8.63 4.46
C ARG A 86 -5.92 -7.50 3.45
N THR A 87 -5.53 -7.83 2.24
CA THR A 87 -5.35 -6.83 1.19
C THR A 87 -5.94 -7.31 -0.12
N ARG A 88 -6.27 -6.35 -0.99
CA ARG A 88 -6.72 -6.60 -2.34
C ARG A 88 -6.20 -5.49 -3.25
N LEU A 89 -5.66 -5.84 -4.41
CA LEU A 89 -5.26 -4.87 -5.43
C LEU A 89 -6.28 -4.88 -6.59
N TYR A 90 -7.25 -3.99 -6.53
CA TYR A 90 -8.27 -3.84 -7.58
C TYR A 90 -7.70 -3.08 -8.79
N PRO A 91 -8.02 -3.42 -10.05
CA PRO A 91 -8.92 -4.50 -10.49
C PRO A 91 -8.23 -5.87 -10.71
N LEU A 92 -6.97 -6.05 -10.34
CA LEU A 92 -6.26 -7.32 -10.57
C LEU A 92 -6.83 -8.47 -9.73
N GLU A 93 -7.37 -8.15 -8.58
CA GLU A 93 -7.92 -9.12 -7.64
C GLU A 93 -9.35 -8.73 -7.29
N GLU A 94 -10.26 -9.69 -7.38
CA GLU A 94 -11.66 -9.50 -6.99
C GLU A 94 -11.86 -9.73 -5.49
N ALA A 95 -11.13 -10.69 -4.91
CA ALA A 95 -11.25 -11.08 -3.52
C ALA A 95 -10.06 -10.57 -2.68
N PHE A 96 -10.31 -10.39 -1.38
CA PHE A 96 -9.24 -10.14 -0.42
C PHE A 96 -8.41 -11.39 -0.17
N THR A 97 -7.13 -11.20 0.18
CA THR A 97 -6.30 -12.27 0.72
C THR A 97 -6.91 -12.81 2.02
N PRO A 98 -6.56 -14.03 2.44
CA PRO A 98 -6.85 -14.49 3.79
C PRO A 98 -6.29 -13.55 4.84
N TRP A 99 -6.88 -13.55 6.04
CA TRP A 99 -6.35 -12.81 7.18
C TRP A 99 -4.99 -13.34 7.60
N GLN A 100 -4.00 -12.46 7.73
CA GLN A 100 -2.61 -12.80 8.04
C GLN A 100 -2.05 -11.81 9.06
N GLN A 101 -1.08 -12.25 9.85
CA GLN A 101 -0.33 -11.38 10.76
C GLN A 101 0.80 -10.60 10.08
N THR A 102 1.02 -10.84 8.78
CA THR A 102 2.04 -10.14 7.99
C THR A 102 1.63 -8.70 7.75
N TYR A 103 2.55 -7.79 7.98
CA TYR A 103 2.41 -6.34 7.80
C TYR A 103 3.03 -5.84 6.49
N TYR A 104 3.24 -6.73 5.53
CA TYR A 104 3.67 -6.40 4.17
C TYR A 104 3.05 -7.36 3.16
N ARG A 105 3.06 -6.93 1.91
CA ARG A 105 2.68 -7.77 0.78
C ARG A 105 3.63 -7.53 -0.39
N ASP A 106 4.03 -8.62 -1.03
CA ASP A 106 4.87 -8.62 -2.22
C ASP A 106 4.01 -8.79 -3.47
N PHE A 107 4.25 -7.93 -4.44
CA PHE A 107 3.73 -8.01 -5.79
C PHE A 107 4.90 -8.27 -6.73
N ILE A 108 5.00 -9.47 -7.30
CA ILE A 108 6.17 -9.90 -8.07
C ILE A 108 6.15 -9.34 -9.48
N THR A 109 4.97 -9.21 -10.10
CA THR A 109 4.86 -8.71 -11.47
C THR A 109 3.55 -7.95 -11.63
N LEU A 110 3.63 -6.63 -11.58
CA LEU A 110 2.50 -5.76 -11.89
C LEU A 110 2.39 -5.53 -13.40
N PRO A 111 1.20 -5.22 -13.93
CA PRO A 111 1.01 -4.86 -15.33
C PRO A 111 1.86 -3.64 -15.74
N ALA A 112 2.05 -3.47 -17.03
CA ALA A 112 2.83 -2.36 -17.58
C ALA A 112 2.00 -1.07 -17.63
N GLY A 113 1.79 -0.47 -16.47
CA GLY A 113 1.02 0.76 -16.30
C GLY A 113 -0.45 0.53 -15.98
N GLY A 114 -1.09 1.54 -15.45
CA GLY A 114 -2.50 1.56 -15.11
C GLY A 114 -2.79 2.13 -13.73
N ASP A 115 -4.08 2.34 -13.50
CA ASP A 115 -4.61 2.82 -12.23
C ASP A 115 -5.11 1.64 -11.40
N PHE A 116 -4.56 1.50 -10.21
CA PHE A 116 -4.90 0.47 -9.27
C PHE A 116 -5.36 1.08 -7.95
N ARG A 117 -6.07 0.30 -7.17
CA ARG A 117 -6.48 0.66 -5.82
C ARG A 117 -6.08 -0.46 -4.87
N LEU A 118 -5.21 -0.15 -3.94
CA LEU A 118 -4.86 -1.06 -2.86
C LEU A 118 -5.85 -0.88 -1.71
N ASP A 119 -6.69 -1.87 -1.51
CA ASP A 119 -7.58 -1.95 -0.36
C ASP A 119 -6.87 -2.75 0.73
N ILE A 120 -6.76 -2.17 1.92
CA ILE A 120 -6.16 -2.80 3.10
C ILE A 120 -7.22 -2.82 4.17
N GLU A 121 -7.45 -3.98 4.75
CA GLU A 121 -8.28 -4.13 5.93
C GLU A 121 -7.46 -4.68 7.10
N MET A 122 -7.73 -4.14 8.26
CA MET A 122 -7.10 -4.49 9.52
C MET A 122 -8.18 -4.96 10.49
N LEU A 123 -7.98 -6.13 11.08
CA LEU A 123 -8.82 -6.65 12.16
C LEU A 123 -8.07 -6.51 13.47
N SER A 124 -8.61 -5.72 14.38
CA SER A 124 -8.13 -5.67 15.75
C SER A 124 -8.63 -6.91 16.50
N THR A 125 -7.70 -7.69 17.05
CA THR A 125 -8.07 -8.91 17.79
C THR A 125 -8.64 -8.61 19.18
N HIS A 126 -8.44 -7.39 19.68
CA HIS A 126 -8.93 -6.99 21.00
C HIS A 126 -10.42 -6.61 21.00
N ASP A 127 -10.87 -5.87 19.99
CA ASP A 127 -12.24 -5.35 19.91
C ASP A 127 -13.04 -5.90 18.71
N GLY A 128 -12.41 -6.72 17.87
CA GLY A 128 -13.04 -7.31 16.71
C GLY A 128 -13.42 -6.31 15.61
N GLN A 129 -12.96 -5.06 15.70
CA GLN A 129 -13.28 -4.04 14.71
C GLN A 129 -12.47 -4.24 13.43
N ILE A 130 -13.14 -4.10 12.29
CA ILE A 130 -12.50 -4.08 10.97
C ILE A 130 -12.37 -2.63 10.52
N ILE A 131 -11.14 -2.24 10.22
CA ILE A 131 -10.81 -0.90 9.74
C ILE A 131 -10.27 -1.05 8.33
N SER A 132 -10.89 -0.33 7.40
CA SER A 132 -10.51 -0.38 5.98
C SER A 132 -9.86 0.92 5.55
N ARG A 133 -8.92 0.80 4.61
CA ARG A 133 -8.32 1.92 3.90
C ARG A 133 -8.05 1.56 2.46
N SER A 134 -8.39 2.47 1.56
CA SER A 134 -8.08 2.38 0.14
C SER A 134 -7.05 3.43 -0.25
N VAL A 135 -6.03 3.01 -0.98
CA VAL A 135 -4.96 3.88 -1.47
C VAL A 135 -4.86 3.72 -2.98
N PRO A 136 -5.07 4.78 -3.77
CA PRO A 136 -4.87 4.74 -5.21
C PRO A 136 -3.38 4.64 -5.54
N ILE A 137 -3.05 3.73 -6.46
CA ILE A 137 -1.70 3.49 -6.97
C ILE A 137 -1.75 3.67 -8.48
N ASN A 138 -0.96 4.62 -8.98
CA ASN A 138 -0.82 4.86 -10.41
C ASN A 138 0.54 4.31 -10.87
N LEU A 139 0.52 3.28 -11.71
CA LEU A 139 1.71 2.78 -12.40
C LEU A 139 1.86 3.51 -13.74
N LEU A 140 2.98 4.19 -13.90
CA LEU A 140 3.29 4.87 -15.15
C LEU A 140 3.49 3.86 -16.28
N TYR A 141 3.03 4.21 -17.48
CA TYR A 141 3.29 3.43 -18.69
C TYR A 141 4.74 3.60 -19.14
N LEU A 142 5.34 2.53 -19.63
CA LEU A 142 6.56 2.64 -20.40
C LEU A 142 6.29 3.49 -21.64
N PHE A 143 7.22 4.37 -21.99
CA PHE A 143 7.06 5.35 -23.06
C PHE A 143 6.50 4.72 -24.36
N TYR A 144 7.04 3.58 -24.77
CA TYR A 144 6.62 2.88 -26.00
C TYR A 144 5.22 2.24 -25.94
N LEU A 145 4.62 2.11 -24.75
CA LEU A 145 3.25 1.65 -24.53
C LEU A 145 2.25 2.80 -24.35
N SER A 146 2.76 4.04 -24.29
CA SER A 146 1.91 5.22 -24.13
C SER A 146 1.01 5.43 -25.36
N LEU A 147 -0.10 6.12 -25.16
CA LEU A 147 -1.04 6.44 -26.24
C LEU A 147 -0.35 7.21 -27.38
N GLY A 148 0.56 8.14 -27.02
CA GLY A 148 1.33 8.92 -27.98
C GLY A 148 2.28 8.07 -28.82
N ALA A 149 2.95 7.09 -28.23
CA ALA A 149 3.82 6.16 -28.98
C ALA A 149 2.99 5.30 -29.94
N LYS A 150 1.83 4.81 -29.53
CA LYS A 150 0.93 4.05 -30.41
C LYS A 150 0.45 4.88 -31.59
N ALA A 151 0.08 6.15 -31.37
CA ALA A 151 -0.30 7.07 -32.46
C ALA A 151 0.88 7.30 -33.43
N LEU A 152 2.10 7.47 -32.90
CA LEU A 152 3.30 7.61 -33.72
C LEU A 152 3.55 6.36 -34.59
N TYR A 153 3.37 5.16 -34.06
CA TYR A 153 3.52 3.92 -34.82
C TYR A 153 2.54 3.84 -35.97
N VAL A 154 1.27 4.22 -35.76
CA VAL A 154 0.26 4.27 -36.82
C VAL A 154 0.65 5.26 -37.91
N LEU A 155 1.13 6.45 -37.52
CA LEU A 155 1.57 7.47 -38.50
C LEU A 155 2.76 6.97 -39.32
N VAL A 156 3.75 6.30 -38.71
CA VAL A 156 4.88 5.73 -39.41
C VAL A 156 4.43 4.67 -40.42
N VAL A 157 3.51 3.80 -40.04
CA VAL A 157 2.96 2.77 -40.97
C VAL A 157 2.24 3.41 -42.16
N ILE A 158 1.40 4.43 -41.92
CA ILE A 158 0.73 5.17 -43.00
C ILE A 158 1.74 5.83 -43.92
N ALA A 159 2.75 6.50 -43.37
CA ALA A 159 3.81 7.13 -44.18
C ALA A 159 4.56 6.13 -45.06
N LEU A 160 4.87 4.94 -44.53
CA LEU A 160 5.49 3.87 -45.31
C LEU A 160 4.62 3.37 -46.45
N ILE A 161 3.32 3.19 -46.21
CA ILE A 161 2.39 2.79 -47.25
C ILE A 161 2.28 3.85 -48.33
N CYS A 162 2.14 5.13 -47.98
CA CYS A 162 2.10 6.23 -48.93
C CYS A 162 3.40 6.32 -49.74
N PHE A 163 4.56 6.14 -49.10
CA PHE A 163 5.86 6.11 -49.78
C PHE A 163 5.97 4.95 -50.77
N MET A 164 5.50 3.76 -50.40
CA MET A 164 5.48 2.61 -51.29
C MET A 164 4.61 2.87 -52.54
N ILE A 165 3.40 3.39 -52.35
CA ILE A 165 2.48 3.72 -53.44
C ILE A 165 3.10 4.76 -54.34
N TRP A 166 3.71 5.81 -53.80
CA TRP A 166 4.37 6.84 -54.55
C TRP A 166 5.54 6.26 -55.39
N ARG A 167 6.34 5.37 -54.83
CA ARG A 167 7.46 4.73 -55.50
C ARG A 167 7.01 3.80 -56.63
N ILE A 168 5.87 3.09 -56.45
CA ILE A 168 5.29 2.25 -57.48
C ILE A 168 4.77 3.11 -58.65
N ASN A 169 4.10 4.22 -58.38
CA ASN A 169 3.60 5.13 -59.42
C ASN A 169 4.71 5.73 -60.26
N ILE A 170 5.84 6.09 -59.67
CA ILE A 170 7.02 6.59 -60.42
C ILE A 170 7.61 5.53 -61.33
N ARG A 171 7.50 4.23 -61.01
CA ARG A 171 8.04 3.16 -61.85
C ARG A 171 7.13 2.79 -63.03
N ILE A 172 5.86 3.17 -62.98
CA ILE A 172 4.85 2.87 -64.00
C ILE A 172 4.77 4.00 -65.06
N GLN A 173 5.25 5.20 -64.73
CA GLN A 173 5.42 6.28 -65.68
C GLN A 173 6.78 6.20 -66.41
#